data_1729fda05b4d5de8af3bdf3a9d85bd26
#
_entry.id   1729fda05b4d5de8af3bdf3a9d85bd26
#
_cell.length_a   1.000
_cell.length_b   1.000
_cell.length_c   1.000
_cell.angle_alpha   90.00
_cell.angle_beta   90.00
_cell.angle_gamma   90.00
#
_symmetry.space_group_name_H-M   'P 1'
#
loop_
_entity.id
_entity.type
_entity.pdbx_description
1 polymer ?
#
loop_
_entity_poly.entity_id
_entity_poly.type
_entity_poly.pdbx_seq_one_letter_code
_entity_poly.pdbx_strand_id
1 'polypeptide(L)'
;MSKKRDAEFDIAKGILILCVVIGHGGSDSIADFMYRFHMPLFFILSGYFLQKKSDVGEYAKKQFMKLMIPYFLYMSIDFVLFDHLHNLNRVLHYLWGGRFINGVYWYITCFYISSVIFVAMLKRFSSRKVVLFSVVGGGTALIESQLIPTISLLKKPGIPFDADVSLLCISYLAIGYYGKPVIDKWRKSDQLQVRLATIGIGIVLIMEFAIFGGRTLDMKQAFYPNLIYAFLIPIGYGLLLLRLCRLIAARLQFTKIALQIMGQITIPIMYFHEPLNRYLQFAQENILIYILVGIGVPVLLAMLVQKYQWGKYIGIYSIRFD
;
A
#
# COMPACT_ATOMS: atom_id res chain seq x y z
N MET A 1 -15.95 17.78 -16.48
CA MET A 1 -16.74 16.75 -15.76
C MET A 1 -15.81 16.00 -14.80
N SER A 2 -16.07 16.04 -13.51
CA SER A 2 -15.31 15.24 -12.53
C SER A 2 -15.61 13.77 -12.80
N LYS A 3 -14.57 12.97 -12.99
CA LYS A 3 -14.70 11.53 -13.22
C LYS A 3 -15.39 10.93 -11.99
N LYS A 4 -16.53 10.28 -12.17
CA LYS A 4 -17.26 9.60 -11.08
C LYS A 4 -16.29 8.63 -10.37
N ARG A 5 -16.24 8.65 -9.03
CA ARG A 5 -15.40 7.73 -8.25
C ARG A 5 -16.02 6.34 -8.33
N ASP A 6 -15.18 5.34 -8.30
CA ASP A 6 -15.62 3.95 -8.26
C ASP A 6 -15.62 3.47 -6.80
N ALA A 7 -16.82 3.32 -6.24
CA ALA A 7 -17.05 2.94 -4.86
C ALA A 7 -16.32 1.64 -4.47
N GLU A 8 -16.28 0.65 -5.38
CA GLU A 8 -15.63 -0.64 -5.11
C GLU A 8 -14.13 -0.47 -4.84
N PHE A 9 -13.47 0.45 -5.55
CA PHE A 9 -12.05 0.71 -5.34
C PHE A 9 -11.76 1.53 -4.07
N ASP A 10 -12.67 2.42 -3.67
CA ASP A 10 -12.52 3.10 -2.37
C ASP A 10 -12.75 2.11 -1.22
N ILE A 11 -13.70 1.17 -1.35
CA ILE A 11 -13.87 0.05 -0.42
C ILE A 11 -12.58 -0.80 -0.36
N ALA A 12 -12.01 -1.15 -1.52
CA ALA A 12 -10.77 -1.94 -1.58
C ALA A 12 -9.63 -1.26 -0.80
N LYS A 13 -9.40 0.05 -1.02
CA LYS A 13 -8.41 0.82 -0.28
C LYS A 13 -8.73 0.88 1.22
N GLY A 14 -10.01 0.97 1.59
CA GLY A 14 -10.47 0.94 2.97
C GLY A 14 -10.15 -0.40 3.66
N ILE A 15 -10.39 -1.52 2.98
CA ILE A 15 -9.99 -2.84 3.49
C ILE A 15 -8.48 -2.95 3.62
N LEU A 16 -7.74 -2.52 2.61
CA LEU A 16 -6.28 -2.61 2.62
C LEU A 16 -5.65 -1.77 3.73
N ILE A 17 -6.15 -0.54 3.98
CA ILE A 17 -5.62 0.26 5.08
C ILE A 17 -6.01 -0.30 6.46
N LEU A 18 -7.18 -0.93 6.57
CA LEU A 18 -7.55 -1.70 7.76
C LEU A 18 -6.59 -2.87 7.99
N CYS A 19 -6.21 -3.60 6.92
CA CYS A 19 -5.19 -4.65 6.99
C CYS A 19 -3.82 -4.12 7.43
N VAL A 20 -3.42 -2.91 7.02
CA VAL A 20 -2.19 -2.25 7.52
C VAL A 20 -2.26 -2.07 9.03
N VAL A 21 -3.35 -1.47 9.54
CA VAL A 21 -3.51 -1.21 10.98
C VAL A 21 -3.55 -2.51 11.78
N ILE A 22 -4.30 -3.51 11.33
CA ILE A 22 -4.37 -4.83 11.97
C ILE A 22 -2.99 -5.52 11.95
N GLY A 23 -2.26 -5.43 10.84
CA GLY A 23 -0.92 -6.03 10.70
C GLY A 23 0.12 -5.44 11.65
N HIS A 24 -0.05 -4.18 12.07
CA HIS A 24 0.84 -3.53 13.05
C HIS A 24 0.40 -3.71 14.51
N GLY A 25 -0.87 -3.97 14.77
CA GLY A 25 -1.40 -4.14 16.13
C GLY A 25 -1.76 -5.57 16.53
N GLY A 26 -1.75 -6.50 15.57
CA GLY A 26 -2.12 -7.90 15.78
C GLY A 26 -0.97 -8.77 16.28
N SER A 27 -1.27 -10.04 16.57
CA SER A 27 -0.25 -11.05 16.82
C SER A 27 0.58 -11.31 15.55
N ASP A 28 1.76 -11.94 15.72
CA ASP A 28 2.65 -12.25 14.59
C ASP A 28 1.94 -13.03 13.49
N SER A 29 1.08 -14.00 13.82
CA SER A 29 0.32 -14.77 12.84
C SER A 29 -0.67 -13.90 12.04
N ILE A 30 -1.30 -12.92 12.69
CA ILE A 30 -2.19 -11.96 12.03
C ILE A 30 -1.38 -11.03 11.14
N ALA A 31 -0.26 -10.51 11.63
CA ALA A 31 0.66 -9.68 10.87
C ALA A 31 1.17 -10.42 9.63
N ASP A 32 1.63 -11.66 9.77
CA ASP A 32 2.10 -12.50 8.69
C ASP A 32 1.03 -12.77 7.62
N PHE A 33 -0.22 -12.96 8.05
CA PHE A 33 -1.34 -13.07 7.11
C PHE A 33 -1.57 -11.79 6.32
N MET A 34 -1.58 -10.62 7.00
CA MET A 34 -1.84 -9.33 6.35
C MET A 34 -0.72 -8.95 5.38
N TYR A 35 0.55 -9.18 5.74
CA TYR A 35 1.71 -8.84 4.90
C TYR A 35 1.74 -9.56 3.56
N ARG A 36 1.09 -10.73 3.42
CA ARG A 36 1.04 -11.50 2.17
C ARG A 36 0.48 -10.74 0.98
N PHE A 37 -0.38 -9.73 1.18
CA PHE A 37 -1.10 -9.14 0.06
C PHE A 37 -1.34 -7.63 0.15
N HIS A 38 -1.45 -7.03 1.34
CA HIS A 38 -1.98 -5.66 1.42
C HIS A 38 -1.11 -4.63 0.71
N MET A 39 0.21 -4.68 0.87
CA MET A 39 1.10 -3.72 0.21
C MET A 39 1.20 -3.94 -1.31
N PRO A 40 1.42 -5.17 -1.83
CA PRO A 40 1.33 -5.44 -3.26
C PRO A 40 0.04 -4.92 -3.90
N LEU A 41 -1.10 -5.12 -3.24
CA LEU A 41 -2.39 -4.69 -3.77
C LEU A 41 -2.56 -3.18 -3.83
N PHE A 42 -1.97 -2.40 -2.91
CA PHE A 42 -1.93 -0.95 -3.04
C PHE A 42 -1.20 -0.51 -4.31
N PHE A 43 -0.08 -1.14 -4.67
CA PHE A 43 0.64 -0.85 -5.90
C PHE A 43 -0.14 -1.30 -7.14
N ILE A 44 -0.74 -2.49 -7.13
CA ILE A 44 -1.56 -3.00 -8.25
C ILE A 44 -2.77 -2.08 -8.48
N LEU A 45 -3.50 -1.68 -7.44
CA LEU A 45 -4.60 -0.74 -7.55
C LEU A 45 -4.14 0.63 -8.05
N SER A 46 -2.98 1.09 -7.61
CA SER A 46 -2.41 2.36 -8.09
C SER A 46 -2.07 2.27 -9.57
N GLY A 47 -1.47 1.17 -10.02
CA GLY A 47 -1.21 0.90 -11.43
C GLY A 47 -2.48 0.90 -12.29
N TYR A 48 -3.58 0.32 -11.80
CA TYR A 48 -4.87 0.33 -12.47
C TYR A 48 -5.37 1.75 -12.78
N PHE A 49 -5.14 2.71 -11.87
CA PHE A 49 -5.57 4.09 -12.04
C PHE A 49 -4.56 4.97 -12.81
N LEU A 50 -3.35 4.49 -13.02
CA LEU A 50 -2.36 5.25 -13.76
C LEU A 50 -2.81 5.48 -15.20
N GLN A 51 -2.44 6.65 -15.71
CA GLN A 51 -2.66 7.03 -17.10
C GLN A 51 -1.32 7.44 -17.70
N LYS A 52 -1.14 7.16 -18.98
CA LYS A 52 0.00 7.68 -19.74
C LYS A 52 -0.07 9.21 -19.72
N LYS A 53 0.96 9.84 -19.18
CA LYS A 53 1.07 11.30 -19.09
C LYS A 53 1.95 11.86 -20.20
N SER A 54 1.57 13.01 -20.72
CA SER A 54 2.35 13.73 -21.71
C SER A 54 3.62 14.34 -21.12
N ASP A 55 3.56 14.83 -19.88
CA ASP A 55 4.67 15.41 -19.14
C ASP A 55 4.97 14.62 -17.86
N VAL A 56 6.20 14.08 -17.81
CA VAL A 56 6.70 13.32 -16.65
C VAL A 56 7.08 14.26 -15.50
N GLY A 57 7.62 15.43 -15.82
CA GLY A 57 8.01 16.43 -14.81
C GLY A 57 6.81 16.98 -14.07
N GLU A 58 5.72 17.31 -14.81
CA GLU A 58 4.47 17.74 -14.20
C GLU A 58 3.88 16.63 -13.32
N TYR A 59 3.90 15.37 -13.80
CA TYR A 59 3.45 14.24 -12.99
C TYR A 59 4.28 14.10 -11.71
N ALA A 60 5.61 14.12 -11.81
CA ALA A 60 6.52 14.01 -10.67
C ALA A 60 6.27 15.14 -9.66
N LYS A 61 6.17 16.39 -10.11
CA LYS A 61 5.87 17.56 -9.26
C LYS A 61 4.54 17.38 -8.54
N LYS A 62 3.49 16.94 -9.24
CA LYS A 62 2.17 16.71 -8.66
C LYS A 62 2.20 15.60 -7.60
N GLN A 63 2.90 14.50 -7.89
CA GLN A 63 3.05 13.41 -6.92
C GLN A 63 3.92 13.82 -5.73
N PHE A 64 4.98 14.60 -5.94
CA PHE A 64 5.79 15.15 -4.87
C PHE A 64 4.94 15.97 -3.89
N MET A 65 4.17 16.92 -4.39
CA MET A 65 3.26 17.73 -3.56
C MET A 65 2.23 16.88 -2.81
N LYS A 66 1.76 15.79 -3.42
CA LYS A 66 0.72 14.95 -2.84
C LYS A 66 1.25 13.94 -1.81
N LEU A 67 2.46 13.45 -2.00
CA LEU A 67 3.02 12.33 -1.23
C LEU A 67 4.18 12.77 -0.35
N MET A 68 5.12 13.52 -0.92
CA MET A 68 6.36 13.89 -0.21
C MET A 68 6.17 15.07 0.74
N ILE A 69 5.26 16.00 0.46
CA ILE A 69 4.94 17.05 1.43
C ILE A 69 4.32 16.47 2.71
N PRO A 70 3.25 15.63 2.63
CA PRO A 70 2.79 14.90 3.82
C PRO A 70 3.89 14.05 4.47
N TYR A 71 4.71 13.36 3.68
CA TYR A 71 5.83 12.56 4.18
C TYR A 71 6.74 13.37 5.10
N PHE A 72 7.27 14.50 4.63
CA PHE A 72 8.16 15.34 5.43
C PHE A 72 7.46 15.95 6.65
N LEU A 73 6.19 16.33 6.49
CA LEU A 73 5.42 16.91 7.60
C LEU A 73 5.19 15.87 8.72
N TYR A 74 4.69 14.68 8.37
CA TYR A 74 4.45 13.62 9.37
C TYR A 74 5.75 13.12 9.99
N MET A 75 6.80 13.01 9.21
CA MET A 75 8.12 12.66 9.69
C MET A 75 8.65 13.70 10.70
N SER A 76 8.44 14.99 10.44
CA SER A 76 8.80 16.06 11.38
C SER A 76 7.96 16.00 12.65
N ILE A 77 6.68 15.70 12.55
CA ILE A 77 5.79 15.55 13.71
C ILE A 77 6.24 14.34 14.56
N ASP A 78 6.51 13.20 13.91
CA ASP A 78 6.98 11.99 14.58
C ASP A 78 8.31 12.24 15.32
N PHE A 79 9.25 12.89 14.65
CA PHE A 79 10.52 13.25 15.22
C PHE A 79 10.41 14.20 16.44
N VAL A 80 9.58 15.25 16.35
CA VAL A 80 9.42 16.25 17.42
C VAL A 80 8.62 15.71 18.59
N LEU A 81 7.48 15.03 18.32
CA LEU A 81 6.53 14.63 19.36
C LEU A 81 6.84 13.28 19.99
N PHE A 82 7.35 12.34 19.21
CA PHE A 82 7.47 10.95 19.64
C PHE A 82 8.92 10.48 19.81
N ASP A 83 9.89 11.03 19.09
CA ASP A 83 11.31 10.67 19.24
C ASP A 83 12.12 11.60 20.13
N HIS A 84 11.50 12.65 20.66
CA HIS A 84 12.07 13.57 21.66
C HIS A 84 13.42 14.19 21.33
N LEU A 85 13.72 14.55 20.07
CA LEU A 85 14.88 15.38 19.63
C LEU A 85 16.27 14.96 20.18
N HIS A 86 16.42 13.84 20.88
CA HIS A 86 17.59 13.56 21.71
C HIS A 86 18.75 12.88 21.00
N ASN A 87 18.61 12.50 19.72
CA ASN A 87 19.68 11.76 19.04
C ASN A 87 19.91 12.23 17.61
N LEU A 88 21.06 12.91 17.38
CA LEU A 88 21.47 13.39 16.05
C LEU A 88 21.58 12.24 15.03
N ASN A 89 21.93 11.02 15.47
CA ASN A 89 21.97 9.85 14.60
C ASN A 89 20.60 9.51 14.00
N ARG A 90 19.51 9.83 14.68
CA ARG A 90 18.15 9.64 14.15
C ARG A 90 17.82 10.60 13.01
N VAL A 91 18.36 11.82 13.03
CA VAL A 91 18.24 12.75 11.89
C VAL A 91 18.82 12.12 10.63
N LEU A 92 19.98 11.49 10.73
CA LEU A 92 20.59 10.77 9.61
C LEU A 92 19.72 9.60 9.14
N HIS A 93 19.06 8.89 10.06
CA HIS A 93 18.10 7.84 9.70
C HIS A 93 16.92 8.41 8.92
N TYR A 94 16.37 9.54 9.33
CA TYR A 94 15.28 10.22 8.63
C TYR A 94 15.71 10.71 7.23
N LEU A 95 16.94 11.20 7.09
CA LEU A 95 17.49 11.61 5.79
C LEU A 95 17.74 10.41 4.88
N TRP A 96 18.17 9.27 5.43
CA TRP A 96 18.37 8.05 4.67
C TRP A 96 17.05 7.41 4.26
N GLY A 97 16.05 7.46 5.12
CA GLY A 97 14.72 6.90 4.87
C GLY A 97 14.65 5.39 4.84
N GLY A 98 13.61 4.88 4.19
CA GLY A 98 13.43 3.47 3.91
C GLY A 98 13.31 2.59 5.16
N ARG A 99 13.91 1.40 5.10
CA ARG A 99 13.88 0.41 6.19
C ARG A 99 14.61 0.85 7.46
N PHE A 100 15.36 1.93 7.37
CA PHE A 100 16.04 2.53 8.52
C PHE A 100 15.09 3.26 9.47
N ILE A 101 13.95 3.75 8.95
CA ILE A 101 12.90 4.41 9.73
C ILE A 101 11.86 3.36 10.14
N ASN A 102 11.42 3.41 11.39
CA ASN A 102 10.27 2.62 11.84
C ASN A 102 8.99 3.09 11.15
N GLY A 103 8.01 2.20 11.05
CA GLY A 103 6.70 2.53 10.50
C GLY A 103 6.61 2.47 8.98
N VAL A 104 5.71 3.25 8.44
CA VAL A 104 5.17 3.15 7.07
C VAL A 104 5.85 4.05 6.03
N TYR A 105 6.86 4.82 6.44
CA TYR A 105 7.50 5.84 5.60
C TYR A 105 8.10 5.26 4.31
N TRP A 106 8.66 4.06 4.37
CA TRP A 106 9.22 3.35 3.22
C TRP A 106 8.26 3.24 2.04
N TYR A 107 6.97 3.04 2.30
CA TYR A 107 5.96 2.86 1.27
C TYR A 107 5.80 4.10 0.38
N ILE A 108 5.76 5.30 0.99
CA ILE A 108 5.54 6.55 0.27
C ILE A 108 6.71 6.85 -0.67
N THR A 109 7.93 6.65 -0.21
CA THR A 109 9.14 6.87 -1.03
C THR A 109 9.20 5.88 -2.17
N CYS A 110 8.98 4.58 -1.91
CA CYS A 110 8.88 3.55 -2.95
C CYS A 110 7.77 3.86 -3.95
N PHE A 111 6.59 4.30 -3.47
CA PHE A 111 5.48 4.61 -4.36
C PHE A 111 5.77 5.84 -5.23
N TYR A 112 6.38 6.87 -4.67
CA TYR A 112 6.80 8.04 -5.44
C TYR A 112 7.80 7.66 -6.52
N ILE A 113 8.91 7.00 -6.15
CA ILE A 113 9.98 6.58 -7.07
C ILE A 113 9.42 5.67 -8.16
N SER A 114 8.76 4.58 -7.78
CA SER A 114 8.24 3.59 -8.74
C SER A 114 7.21 4.18 -9.70
N SER A 115 6.30 5.04 -9.22
CA SER A 115 5.27 5.63 -10.07
C SER A 115 5.83 6.63 -11.07
N VAL A 116 6.82 7.45 -10.67
CA VAL A 116 7.48 8.41 -11.58
C VAL A 116 8.28 7.66 -12.65
N ILE A 117 9.06 6.64 -12.25
CA ILE A 117 9.81 5.80 -13.20
C ILE A 117 8.86 5.10 -14.16
N PHE A 118 7.77 4.50 -13.64
CA PHE A 118 6.82 3.79 -14.48
C PHE A 118 6.12 4.70 -15.50
N VAL A 119 5.72 5.91 -15.10
CA VAL A 119 5.15 6.91 -16.04
C VAL A 119 6.19 7.35 -17.09
N ALA A 120 7.45 7.53 -16.68
CA ALA A 120 8.54 7.82 -17.62
C ALA A 120 8.74 6.67 -18.65
N MET A 121 8.69 5.42 -18.17
CA MET A 121 8.74 4.24 -19.03
C MET A 121 7.57 4.20 -20.02
N LEU A 122 6.34 4.47 -19.57
CA LEU A 122 5.15 4.51 -20.42
C LEU A 122 5.24 5.61 -21.51
N LYS A 123 5.92 6.72 -21.21
CA LYS A 123 6.14 7.80 -22.18
C LYS A 123 7.19 7.43 -23.23
N ARG A 124 8.32 6.83 -22.78
CA ARG A 124 9.53 6.69 -23.61
C ARG A 124 9.59 5.37 -24.38
N PHE A 125 8.93 4.31 -23.89
CA PHE A 125 9.05 2.97 -24.46
C PHE A 125 7.72 2.42 -24.95
N SER A 126 7.80 1.46 -25.87
CA SER A 126 6.65 0.67 -26.30
C SER A 126 6.15 -0.22 -25.15
N SER A 127 4.87 -0.60 -25.19
CA SER A 127 4.26 -1.46 -24.17
C SER A 127 5.05 -2.77 -23.95
N ARG A 128 5.57 -3.40 -25.01
CA ARG A 128 6.39 -4.62 -24.90
C ARG A 128 7.66 -4.37 -24.08
N LYS A 129 8.36 -3.25 -24.31
CA LYS A 129 9.57 -2.89 -23.57
C LYS A 129 9.25 -2.56 -22.12
N VAL A 130 8.14 -1.85 -21.86
CA VAL A 130 7.72 -1.55 -20.47
C VAL A 130 7.42 -2.83 -19.70
N VAL A 131 6.69 -3.77 -20.32
CA VAL A 131 6.43 -5.08 -19.68
C VAL A 131 7.75 -5.83 -19.44
N LEU A 132 8.64 -5.88 -20.43
CA LEU A 132 9.95 -6.53 -20.29
C LEU A 132 10.76 -5.93 -19.12
N PHE A 133 10.89 -4.61 -19.06
CA PHE A 133 11.61 -3.94 -17.96
C PHE A 133 10.95 -4.16 -16.60
N SER A 134 9.62 -4.23 -16.52
CA SER A 134 8.91 -4.55 -15.30
C SER A 134 9.18 -5.99 -14.85
N VAL A 135 9.18 -6.96 -15.78
CA VAL A 135 9.52 -8.36 -15.48
C VAL A 135 10.98 -8.50 -15.04
N VAL A 136 11.91 -7.85 -15.74
CA VAL A 136 13.33 -7.83 -15.35
C VAL A 136 13.50 -7.18 -13.98
N GLY A 137 12.85 -6.05 -13.71
CA GLY A 137 12.88 -5.38 -12.40
C GLY A 137 12.39 -6.30 -11.26
N GLY A 138 11.26 -6.99 -11.47
CA GLY A 138 10.75 -7.97 -10.52
C GLY A 138 11.70 -9.15 -10.31
N GLY A 139 12.31 -9.67 -11.38
CA GLY A 139 13.33 -10.72 -11.30
C GLY A 139 14.59 -10.27 -10.53
N THR A 140 15.05 -9.05 -10.80
CA THR A 140 16.18 -8.45 -10.05
C THR A 140 15.87 -8.31 -8.57
N ALA A 141 14.66 -7.85 -8.22
CA ALA A 141 14.23 -7.76 -6.83
C ALA A 141 14.18 -9.13 -6.13
N LEU A 142 13.75 -10.19 -6.83
CA LEU A 142 13.78 -11.55 -6.29
C LEU A 142 15.22 -12.04 -6.02
N ILE A 143 16.14 -11.75 -6.94
CA ILE A 143 17.56 -12.08 -6.76
C ILE A 143 18.14 -11.29 -5.57
N GLU A 144 17.86 -9.99 -5.49
CA GLU A 144 18.28 -9.14 -4.37
C GLU A 144 17.79 -9.68 -3.03
N SER A 145 16.52 -10.11 -2.94
CA SER A 145 15.97 -10.71 -1.72
C SER A 145 16.76 -11.92 -1.22
N GLN A 146 17.37 -12.70 -2.13
CA GLN A 146 18.25 -13.82 -1.76
C GLN A 146 19.65 -13.36 -1.31
N LEU A 147 20.10 -12.19 -1.76
CA LEU A 147 21.42 -11.64 -1.44
C LEU A 147 21.43 -10.82 -0.14
N ILE A 148 20.32 -10.22 0.25
CA ILE A 148 20.21 -9.38 1.46
C ILE A 148 20.71 -10.09 2.73
N PRO A 149 20.40 -11.37 3.01
CA PRO A 149 20.93 -12.05 4.18
C PRO A 149 22.44 -12.16 4.21
N THR A 150 23.10 -12.17 3.05
CA THR A 150 24.55 -12.37 2.91
C THR A 150 25.33 -11.05 2.85
N ILE A 151 24.69 -9.94 2.43
CA ILE A 151 25.34 -8.64 2.25
C ILE A 151 24.83 -7.68 3.33
N SER A 152 25.64 -7.47 4.37
CA SER A 152 25.26 -6.65 5.54
C SER A 152 24.80 -5.23 5.18
N LEU A 153 25.43 -4.58 4.18
CA LEU A 153 25.07 -3.24 3.72
C LEU A 153 23.67 -3.16 3.08
N LEU A 154 23.23 -4.22 2.41
CA LEU A 154 21.87 -4.30 1.87
C LEU A 154 20.82 -4.48 2.98
N LYS A 155 21.23 -5.09 4.11
CA LYS A 155 20.36 -5.27 5.26
C LYS A 155 20.25 -4.00 6.10
N LYS A 156 21.38 -3.41 6.47
CA LYS A 156 21.49 -2.13 7.23
C LYS A 156 22.73 -1.37 6.77
N PRO A 157 22.62 -0.12 6.35
CA PRO A 157 21.42 0.74 6.34
C PRO A 157 20.43 0.45 5.20
N GLY A 158 20.70 -0.48 4.29
CA GLY A 158 19.92 -0.71 3.09
C GLY A 158 20.11 0.40 2.05
N ILE A 159 19.31 0.39 1.01
CA ILE A 159 19.35 1.44 -0.03
C ILE A 159 18.49 2.63 0.42
N PRO A 160 18.96 3.89 0.22
CA PRO A 160 18.20 5.08 0.62
C PRO A 160 16.77 5.06 0.06
N PHE A 161 15.82 5.42 0.92
CA PHE A 161 14.39 5.48 0.59
C PHE A 161 13.77 4.15 0.12
N ASP A 162 14.44 3.00 0.37
CA ASP A 162 14.08 1.68 -0.18
C ASP A 162 13.90 1.72 -1.71
N ALA A 163 14.82 2.40 -2.40
CA ALA A 163 14.76 2.54 -3.85
C ALA A 163 14.91 1.20 -4.57
N ASP A 164 15.55 0.21 -3.97
CA ASP A 164 15.62 -1.19 -4.41
C ASP A 164 14.23 -1.85 -4.48
N VAL A 165 13.43 -1.67 -3.45
CA VAL A 165 12.05 -2.20 -3.39
C VAL A 165 11.19 -1.63 -4.53
N SER A 166 11.53 -0.43 -5.03
CA SER A 166 10.82 0.18 -6.17
C SER A 166 10.87 -0.67 -7.44
N LEU A 167 11.85 -1.56 -7.61
CA LEU A 167 11.92 -2.51 -8.74
C LEU A 167 10.72 -3.48 -8.72
N LEU A 168 10.43 -4.06 -7.56
CA LEU A 168 9.25 -4.91 -7.37
C LEU A 168 7.97 -4.11 -7.52
N CYS A 169 7.92 -2.88 -6.97
CA CYS A 169 6.76 -2.00 -7.04
C CYS A 169 6.40 -1.64 -8.50
N ILE A 170 7.39 -1.43 -9.38
CA ILE A 170 7.18 -1.21 -10.82
C ILE A 170 6.46 -2.41 -11.45
N SER A 171 6.81 -3.64 -11.05
CA SER A 171 6.13 -4.84 -11.54
C SER A 171 4.66 -4.88 -11.11
N TYR A 172 4.34 -4.52 -9.88
CA TYR A 172 2.95 -4.43 -9.42
C TYR A 172 2.18 -3.31 -10.12
N LEU A 173 2.79 -2.15 -10.36
CA LEU A 173 2.18 -1.08 -11.16
C LEU A 173 1.89 -1.55 -12.58
N ALA A 174 2.80 -2.31 -13.20
CA ALA A 174 2.59 -2.89 -14.53
C ALA A 174 1.45 -3.91 -14.55
N ILE A 175 1.35 -4.78 -13.54
CA ILE A 175 0.23 -5.73 -13.38
C ILE A 175 -1.10 -4.97 -13.32
N GLY A 176 -1.18 -3.92 -12.51
CA GLY A 176 -2.39 -3.09 -12.42
C GLY A 176 -2.72 -2.36 -13.71
N TYR A 177 -1.73 -1.77 -14.37
CA TYR A 177 -1.91 -0.97 -15.56
C TYR A 177 -2.32 -1.82 -16.77
N TYR A 178 -1.59 -2.89 -17.07
CA TYR A 178 -1.86 -3.76 -18.21
C TYR A 178 -2.93 -4.79 -17.91
N GLY A 179 -3.11 -5.18 -16.65
CA GLY A 179 -4.17 -6.09 -16.18
C GLY A 179 -5.56 -5.46 -16.08
N LYS A 180 -5.71 -4.15 -16.32
CA LYS A 180 -6.97 -3.43 -16.20
C LYS A 180 -8.16 -4.11 -16.90
N PRO A 181 -8.08 -4.57 -18.17
CA PRO A 181 -9.20 -5.26 -18.82
C PRO A 181 -9.62 -6.55 -18.10
N VAL A 182 -8.63 -7.31 -17.59
CA VAL A 182 -8.87 -8.55 -16.84
C VAL A 182 -9.52 -8.24 -15.51
N ILE A 183 -9.01 -7.24 -14.77
CA ILE A 183 -9.55 -6.76 -13.50
C ILE A 183 -11.01 -6.34 -13.67
N ASP A 184 -11.32 -5.55 -14.70
CA ASP A 184 -12.68 -5.08 -14.98
C ASP A 184 -13.62 -6.23 -15.35
N LYS A 185 -13.16 -7.17 -16.18
CA LYS A 185 -13.94 -8.35 -16.53
C LYS A 185 -14.21 -9.23 -15.30
N TRP A 186 -13.18 -9.49 -14.48
CA TRP A 186 -13.30 -10.32 -13.29
C TRP A 186 -14.29 -9.75 -12.27
N ARG A 187 -14.12 -8.48 -11.89
CA ARG A 187 -14.94 -7.85 -10.85
C ARG A 187 -16.41 -7.71 -11.27
N LYS A 188 -16.69 -7.50 -12.57
CA LYS A 188 -18.05 -7.27 -13.08
C LYS A 188 -18.78 -8.54 -13.51
N SER A 189 -18.09 -9.65 -13.69
CA SER A 189 -18.69 -10.87 -14.20
C SER A 189 -19.56 -11.57 -13.15
N ASP A 190 -20.74 -12.01 -13.56
CA ASP A 190 -21.65 -12.86 -12.76
C ASP A 190 -21.71 -14.31 -13.29
N GLN A 191 -20.85 -14.66 -14.25
CA GLN A 191 -20.77 -16.00 -14.81
C GLN A 191 -20.41 -17.04 -13.75
N LEU A 192 -21.05 -18.22 -13.81
CA LEU A 192 -20.81 -19.33 -12.88
C LEU A 192 -19.33 -19.73 -12.80
N GLN A 193 -18.64 -19.72 -13.94
CA GLN A 193 -17.21 -20.05 -14.02
C GLN A 193 -16.36 -19.10 -13.15
N VAL A 194 -16.65 -17.79 -13.16
CA VAL A 194 -15.92 -16.81 -12.34
C VAL A 194 -16.26 -16.99 -10.86
N ARG A 195 -17.51 -17.37 -10.52
CA ARG A 195 -17.88 -17.67 -9.13
C ARG A 195 -17.15 -18.92 -8.63
N LEU A 196 -17.13 -19.98 -9.41
CA LEU A 196 -16.42 -21.22 -9.06
C LEU A 196 -14.91 -20.99 -8.96
N ALA A 197 -14.33 -20.25 -9.90
CA ALA A 197 -12.91 -19.87 -9.84
C ALA A 197 -12.60 -19.03 -8.59
N THR A 198 -13.48 -18.09 -8.19
CA THR A 198 -13.33 -17.31 -6.96
C THR A 198 -13.30 -18.21 -5.72
N ILE A 199 -14.21 -19.19 -5.65
CA ILE A 199 -14.26 -20.18 -4.55
C ILE A 199 -12.96 -21.02 -4.56
N GLY A 200 -12.56 -21.52 -5.73
CA GLY A 200 -11.33 -22.33 -5.88
C GLY A 200 -10.07 -21.55 -5.43
N ILE A 201 -9.93 -20.31 -5.84
CA ILE A 201 -8.83 -19.42 -5.38
C ILE A 201 -8.88 -19.29 -3.85
N GLY A 202 -10.06 -19.05 -3.27
CA GLY A 202 -10.22 -18.93 -1.82
C GLY A 202 -9.78 -20.19 -1.08
N ILE A 203 -10.20 -21.36 -1.54
CA ILE A 203 -9.80 -22.66 -0.96
C ILE A 203 -8.27 -22.83 -1.04
N VAL A 204 -7.67 -22.59 -2.21
CA VAL A 204 -6.21 -22.71 -2.40
C VAL A 204 -5.43 -21.79 -1.46
N LEU A 205 -5.87 -20.53 -1.31
CA LEU A 205 -5.19 -19.58 -0.43
C LEU A 205 -5.36 -19.94 1.06
N ILE A 206 -6.53 -20.46 1.46
CA ILE A 206 -6.74 -20.94 2.83
C ILE A 206 -5.85 -22.15 3.12
N MET A 207 -5.81 -23.12 2.21
CA MET A 207 -4.96 -24.31 2.34
C MET A 207 -3.47 -23.92 2.37
N GLU A 208 -3.05 -23.02 1.48
CA GLU A 208 -1.68 -22.52 1.45
C GLU A 208 -1.31 -21.88 2.81
N PHE A 209 -2.19 -21.03 3.35
CA PHE A 209 -1.95 -20.41 4.65
C PHE A 209 -1.92 -21.44 5.79
N ALA A 210 -2.82 -22.41 5.79
CA ALA A 210 -2.88 -23.44 6.83
C ALA A 210 -1.64 -24.36 6.83
N ILE A 211 -1.08 -24.64 5.63
CA ILE A 211 0.07 -25.55 5.49
C ILE A 211 1.41 -24.81 5.67
N PHE A 212 1.53 -23.62 5.08
CA PHE A 212 2.78 -22.89 4.97
C PHE A 212 2.76 -21.56 5.76
N GLY A 213 1.91 -21.42 6.77
CA GLY A 213 1.77 -20.21 7.56
C GLY A 213 3.09 -19.53 7.93
N GLY A 214 3.03 -18.27 8.37
CA GLY A 214 4.19 -17.45 8.67
C GLY A 214 4.48 -16.38 7.63
N ARG A 215 5.58 -15.63 7.84
CA ARG A 215 5.94 -14.48 7.01
C ARG A 215 6.49 -14.91 5.66
N THR A 216 5.71 -14.67 4.62
CA THR A 216 6.07 -15.02 3.24
C THR A 216 6.38 -13.81 2.37
N LEU A 217 6.10 -12.60 2.85
CA LEU A 217 6.37 -11.36 2.14
C LEU A 217 6.56 -10.21 3.13
N ASP A 218 7.71 -9.55 3.09
CA ASP A 218 7.95 -8.30 3.81
C ASP A 218 8.64 -7.31 2.86
N MET A 219 7.83 -6.46 2.24
CA MET A 219 8.36 -5.53 1.23
C MET A 219 9.31 -4.50 1.83
N LYS A 220 9.09 -4.06 3.09
CA LYS A 220 10.00 -3.13 3.76
C LYS A 220 11.39 -3.71 3.93
N GLN A 221 11.49 -5.00 4.24
CA GLN A 221 12.77 -5.68 4.42
C GLN A 221 13.32 -6.28 3.12
N ALA A 222 12.67 -6.00 1.98
CA ALA A 222 12.95 -6.62 0.69
C ALA A 222 13.00 -8.16 0.78
N PHE A 223 12.13 -8.74 1.60
CA PHE A 223 12.00 -10.18 1.76
C PHE A 223 10.84 -10.73 0.93
N TYR A 224 11.16 -11.42 -0.14
CA TYR A 224 10.23 -12.11 -1.04
C TYR A 224 10.88 -13.39 -1.55
N PRO A 225 10.57 -14.53 -0.91
CA PRO A 225 11.37 -15.75 -1.04
C PRO A 225 11.31 -16.38 -2.43
N ASN A 226 10.21 -16.20 -3.17
CA ASN A 226 10.07 -16.73 -4.51
C ASN A 226 8.92 -16.02 -5.29
N LEU A 227 8.80 -16.39 -6.56
CA LEU A 227 7.80 -15.84 -7.49
C LEU A 227 6.35 -16.05 -7.03
N ILE A 228 6.04 -17.19 -6.40
CA ILE A 228 4.68 -17.52 -5.95
C ILE A 228 4.25 -16.51 -4.89
N TYR A 229 5.06 -16.33 -3.85
CA TYR A 229 4.75 -15.41 -2.74
C TYR A 229 4.84 -13.94 -3.16
N ALA A 230 5.77 -13.60 -4.05
CA ALA A 230 5.87 -12.23 -4.52
C ALA A 230 4.71 -11.82 -5.44
N PHE A 231 4.17 -12.73 -6.25
CA PHE A 231 3.19 -12.35 -7.29
C PHE A 231 1.88 -13.12 -7.23
N LEU A 232 1.91 -14.47 -7.22
CA LEU A 232 0.68 -15.26 -7.37
C LEU A 232 -0.23 -15.15 -6.15
N ILE A 233 0.32 -15.22 -4.95
CA ILE A 233 -0.44 -15.09 -3.70
C ILE A 233 -1.11 -13.70 -3.59
N PRO A 234 -0.38 -12.57 -3.73
CA PRO A 234 -1.02 -11.25 -3.73
C PRO A 234 -2.09 -11.07 -4.81
N ILE A 235 -1.85 -11.57 -6.03
CA ILE A 235 -2.85 -11.51 -7.12
C ILE A 235 -4.11 -12.29 -6.74
N GLY A 236 -3.96 -13.51 -6.19
CA GLY A 236 -5.08 -14.32 -5.73
C GLY A 236 -5.94 -13.59 -4.69
N TYR A 237 -5.31 -13.01 -3.66
CA TYR A 237 -6.03 -12.18 -2.67
C TYR A 237 -6.66 -10.95 -3.32
N GLY A 238 -6.02 -10.33 -4.32
CA GLY A 238 -6.58 -9.22 -5.07
C GLY A 238 -7.86 -9.57 -5.81
N LEU A 239 -7.90 -10.73 -6.45
CA LEU A 239 -9.09 -11.23 -7.14
C LEU A 239 -10.24 -11.48 -6.16
N LEU A 240 -9.95 -12.04 -4.97
CA LEU A 240 -10.95 -12.22 -3.91
C LEU A 240 -11.43 -10.87 -3.37
N LEU A 241 -10.51 -9.95 -3.11
CA LEU A 241 -10.82 -8.60 -2.61
C LEU A 241 -11.78 -7.87 -3.55
N LEU A 242 -11.56 -7.91 -4.85
CA LEU A 242 -12.43 -7.26 -5.84
C LEU A 242 -13.86 -7.82 -5.80
N ARG A 243 -14.01 -9.13 -5.62
CA ARG A 243 -15.34 -9.78 -5.48
C ARG A 243 -16.01 -9.39 -4.16
N LEU A 244 -15.26 -9.35 -3.07
CA LEU A 244 -15.74 -8.90 -1.76
C LEU A 244 -16.20 -7.45 -1.80
N CYS A 245 -15.42 -6.55 -2.41
CA CYS A 245 -15.79 -5.14 -2.56
C CYS A 245 -17.11 -4.94 -3.31
N ARG A 246 -17.33 -5.72 -4.36
CA ARG A 246 -18.60 -5.71 -5.09
C ARG A 246 -19.78 -6.17 -4.22
N LEU A 247 -19.61 -7.23 -3.44
CA LEU A 247 -20.63 -7.71 -2.50
C LEU A 247 -20.97 -6.65 -1.44
N ILE A 248 -19.95 -6.04 -0.84
CA ILE A 248 -20.12 -4.97 0.15
C ILE A 248 -20.85 -3.78 -0.48
N ALA A 249 -20.41 -3.34 -1.66
CA ALA A 249 -21.02 -2.22 -2.37
C ALA A 249 -22.51 -2.45 -2.68
N ALA A 250 -22.90 -3.71 -2.96
CA ALA A 250 -24.26 -4.07 -3.33
C ALA A 250 -25.19 -4.34 -2.13
N ARG A 251 -24.64 -4.82 -1.00
CA ARG A 251 -25.48 -5.38 0.08
C ARG A 251 -25.30 -4.77 1.45
N LEU A 252 -24.16 -4.11 1.73
CA LEU A 252 -23.76 -3.68 3.08
C LEU A 252 -23.55 -2.16 3.13
N GLN A 253 -24.63 -1.39 3.07
CA GLN A 253 -24.56 0.06 2.93
C GLN A 253 -23.74 0.75 4.03
N PHE A 254 -23.90 0.37 5.30
CA PHE A 254 -23.16 0.95 6.41
C PHE A 254 -21.64 0.63 6.28
N THR A 255 -21.30 -0.63 6.05
CA THR A 255 -19.90 -1.07 5.85
C THR A 255 -19.27 -0.40 4.62
N LYS A 256 -20.04 -0.26 3.54
CA LYS A 256 -19.62 0.48 2.34
C LYS A 256 -19.17 1.89 2.69
N ILE A 257 -20.01 2.66 3.40
CA ILE A 257 -19.72 4.06 3.77
C ILE A 257 -18.47 4.14 4.63
N ALA A 258 -18.37 3.30 5.68
CA ALA A 258 -17.21 3.28 6.57
C ALA A 258 -15.91 2.99 5.80
N LEU A 259 -15.90 1.95 4.95
CA LEU A 259 -14.73 1.58 4.16
C LEU A 259 -14.40 2.61 3.07
N GLN A 260 -15.38 3.28 2.49
CA GLN A 260 -15.15 4.37 1.54
C GLN A 260 -14.46 5.57 2.21
N ILE A 261 -14.88 5.93 3.43
CA ILE A 261 -14.22 6.98 4.21
C ILE A 261 -12.75 6.60 4.43
N MET A 262 -12.50 5.42 4.99
CA MET A 262 -11.15 4.92 5.23
C MET A 262 -10.30 4.90 3.94
N GLY A 263 -10.87 4.43 2.84
CA GLY A 263 -10.19 4.36 1.54
C GLY A 263 -9.85 5.72 0.91
N GLN A 264 -10.54 6.79 1.32
CA GLN A 264 -10.27 8.15 0.87
C GLN A 264 -9.21 8.87 1.71
N ILE A 265 -9.00 8.44 2.96
CA ILE A 265 -8.06 9.04 3.90
C ILE A 265 -6.95 8.07 4.31
N THR A 266 -6.53 7.20 3.40
CA THR A 266 -5.49 6.19 3.68
C THR A 266 -4.17 6.80 4.16
N ILE A 267 -3.77 7.99 3.66
CA ILE A 267 -2.53 8.66 4.03
C ILE A 267 -2.51 9.06 5.51
N PRO A 268 -3.49 9.81 6.04
CA PRO A 268 -3.54 10.11 7.47
C PRO A 268 -3.58 8.86 8.35
N ILE A 269 -4.43 7.86 8.01
CA ILE A 269 -4.49 6.62 8.78
C ILE A 269 -3.12 5.93 8.81
N MET A 270 -2.47 5.84 7.66
CA MET A 270 -1.18 5.21 7.52
C MET A 270 -0.11 5.86 8.42
N TYR A 271 -0.04 7.18 8.46
CA TYR A 271 0.97 7.87 9.25
C TYR A 271 0.67 7.93 10.75
N PHE A 272 -0.60 8.03 11.13
CA PHE A 272 -0.95 8.24 12.54
C PHE A 272 -1.16 6.94 13.34
N HIS A 273 -1.56 5.82 12.70
CA HIS A 273 -1.98 4.63 13.46
C HIS A 273 -0.89 4.07 14.38
N GLU A 274 0.36 4.00 13.93
CA GLU A 274 1.45 3.43 14.73
C GLU A 274 1.96 4.42 15.80
N PRO A 275 2.30 5.70 15.49
CA PRO A 275 2.72 6.66 16.49
C PRO A 275 1.66 6.91 17.58
N LEU A 276 0.39 7.07 17.22
CA LEU A 276 -0.70 7.26 18.17
C LEU A 276 -0.83 6.09 19.15
N ASN A 277 -0.83 4.86 18.62
CA ASN A 277 -0.95 3.67 19.45
C ASN A 277 0.30 3.44 20.33
N ARG A 278 1.49 3.83 19.84
CA ARG A 278 2.72 3.80 20.62
C ARG A 278 2.68 4.82 21.77
N TYR A 279 2.17 6.01 21.51
CA TYR A 279 2.01 7.05 22.54
C TYR A 279 0.93 6.69 23.55
N LEU A 280 -0.19 6.15 23.10
CA LEU A 280 -1.28 5.69 23.95
C LEU A 280 -1.07 4.21 24.32
N GLN A 281 -0.14 3.92 25.21
CA GLN A 281 0.31 2.56 25.54
C GLN A 281 -0.83 1.58 25.83
N PHE A 282 -1.91 2.02 26.47
CA PHE A 282 -3.10 1.20 26.72
C PHE A 282 -3.77 0.66 25.45
N ALA A 283 -3.56 1.34 24.31
CA ALA A 283 -4.12 0.89 23.05
C ALA A 283 -3.38 -0.34 22.49
N GLN A 284 -2.15 -0.60 22.92
CA GLN A 284 -1.38 -1.77 22.49
C GLN A 284 -1.83 -3.08 23.17
N GLU A 285 -2.53 -2.99 24.28
CA GLU A 285 -2.98 -4.15 25.05
C GLU A 285 -4.17 -4.87 24.40
N ASN A 286 -4.91 -4.18 23.52
CA ASN A 286 -6.11 -4.74 22.89
C ASN A 286 -6.21 -4.32 21.42
N ILE A 287 -6.26 -5.31 20.52
CA ILE A 287 -6.34 -5.09 19.09
C ILE A 287 -7.55 -4.24 18.66
N LEU A 288 -8.70 -4.37 19.32
CA LEU A 288 -9.87 -3.56 18.99
C LEU A 288 -9.65 -2.09 19.35
N ILE A 289 -9.03 -1.82 20.49
CA ILE A 289 -8.66 -0.45 20.90
C ILE A 289 -7.61 0.10 19.95
N TYR A 290 -6.62 -0.71 19.58
CA TYR A 290 -5.59 -0.36 18.60
C TYR A 290 -6.21 0.11 17.29
N ILE A 291 -7.17 -0.65 16.76
CA ILE A 291 -7.87 -0.32 15.52
C ILE A 291 -8.72 0.95 15.69
N LEU A 292 -9.47 1.06 16.79
CA LEU A 292 -10.32 2.22 17.05
C LEU A 292 -9.50 3.52 17.16
N VAL A 293 -8.38 3.48 17.85
CA VAL A 293 -7.48 4.65 17.97
C VAL A 293 -6.81 4.93 16.64
N GLY A 294 -6.19 3.90 16.00
CA GLY A 294 -5.42 4.06 14.78
C GLY A 294 -6.24 4.48 13.56
N ILE A 295 -7.55 4.23 13.56
CA ILE A 295 -8.45 4.62 12.48
C ILE A 295 -9.37 5.77 12.89
N GLY A 296 -9.98 5.68 14.09
CA GLY A 296 -10.99 6.64 14.54
C GLY A 296 -10.42 8.06 14.66
N VAL A 297 -9.25 8.21 15.28
CA VAL A 297 -8.62 9.52 15.43
C VAL A 297 -8.29 10.17 14.08
N PRO A 298 -7.61 9.49 13.12
CA PRO A 298 -7.39 10.05 11.79
C PRO A 298 -8.68 10.35 11.02
N VAL A 299 -9.74 9.53 11.17
CA VAL A 299 -11.04 9.78 10.54
C VAL A 299 -11.67 11.07 11.10
N LEU A 300 -11.71 11.22 12.42
CA LEU A 300 -12.23 12.44 13.07
C LEU A 300 -11.43 13.66 12.65
N LEU A 301 -10.09 13.58 12.64
CA LEU A 301 -9.23 14.64 12.17
C LEU A 301 -9.54 15.01 10.72
N ALA A 302 -9.70 14.02 9.85
CA ALA A 302 -10.02 14.25 8.45
C ALA A 302 -11.38 14.92 8.27
N MET A 303 -12.40 14.52 9.03
CA MET A 303 -13.72 15.15 9.00
C MET A 303 -13.67 16.63 9.44
N LEU A 304 -12.84 16.97 10.41
CA LEU A 304 -12.65 18.34 10.87
C LEU A 304 -11.88 19.20 9.87
N VAL A 305 -10.86 18.62 9.25
CA VAL A 305 -9.87 19.36 8.44
C VAL A 305 -10.27 19.45 6.97
N GLN A 306 -11.10 18.52 6.44
CA GLN A 306 -11.44 18.47 5.00
C GLN A 306 -12.04 19.76 4.42
N LYS A 307 -12.62 20.62 5.26
CA LYS A 307 -13.19 21.91 4.87
C LYS A 307 -12.10 22.99 4.64
N TYR A 308 -10.88 22.77 5.13
CA TYR A 308 -9.79 23.72 5.01
C TYR A 308 -8.87 23.38 3.84
N GLN A 309 -8.43 24.39 3.10
CA GLN A 309 -7.54 24.20 1.94
C GLN A 309 -6.17 23.60 2.29
N TRP A 310 -5.70 23.81 3.51
CA TRP A 310 -4.42 23.28 3.97
C TRP A 310 -4.46 21.77 4.26
N GLY A 311 -5.64 21.15 4.40
CA GLY A 311 -5.79 19.70 4.58
C GLY A 311 -5.06 18.87 3.53
N LYS A 312 -4.93 19.38 2.31
CA LYS A 312 -4.18 18.72 1.23
C LYS A 312 -2.70 18.47 1.55
N TYR A 313 -2.09 19.30 2.39
CA TYR A 313 -0.67 19.16 2.78
C TYR A 313 -0.43 18.03 3.79
N ILE A 314 -1.48 17.59 4.46
CA ILE A 314 -1.47 16.42 5.33
C ILE A 314 -2.17 15.21 4.69
N GLY A 315 -2.38 15.26 3.37
CA GLY A 315 -3.00 14.17 2.62
C GLY A 315 -4.51 14.03 2.81
N ILE A 316 -5.18 15.03 3.41
CA ILE A 316 -6.63 15.08 3.58
C ILE A 316 -7.25 15.89 2.44
N TYR A 317 -8.12 15.24 1.70
CA TYR A 317 -8.90 15.84 0.64
C TYR A 317 -10.39 15.74 0.99
N SER A 318 -11.26 16.49 0.28
CA SER A 318 -12.70 16.41 0.47
C SER A 318 -13.18 14.96 0.32
N ILE A 319 -13.84 14.45 1.36
CA ILE A 319 -14.47 13.13 1.36
C ILE A 319 -15.75 13.25 0.52
N ARG A 320 -15.93 12.34 -0.44
CA ARG A 320 -17.08 12.33 -1.35
C ARG A 320 -17.75 10.97 -1.29
N PHE A 321 -19.08 11.00 -1.28
CA PHE A 321 -19.94 9.83 -1.38
C PHE A 321 -20.67 9.89 -2.72
N ASP A 322 -20.60 8.82 -3.50
CA ASP A 322 -21.36 8.63 -4.74
C ASP A 322 -22.47 7.61 -4.54
#